data_7126f3976f559f9dc0dd4a48bb9bee9a
#
_entry.id   7126f3976f559f9dc0dd4a48bb9bee9a
#
_cell.length_a   1.000
_cell.length_b   1.000
_cell.length_c   1.000
_cell.angle_alpha   90.00
_cell.angle_beta   90.00
_cell.angle_gamma   90.00
#
_symmetry.space_group_name_H-M   'P 1'
#
loop_
_entity.id
_entity.type
_entity.pdbx_description
1 polymer ?
#
loop_
_entity_poly.entity_id
_entity_poly.type
_entity_poly.pdbx_seq_one_letter_code
_entity_poly.pdbx_strand_id
1 'polypeptide(L)'
;MTNFDGDCVGGLLNRQPERLVVRGFRNCMAGYDHSDIDCWENTLQLYIVELGSKSVCQLIGEQLFWVRSVRQNTQRSLSYYPQYCQHLSFDECMALSAIAAAQSSDEETGHLALNHLLGCNDFQVIENGWSAAQGFAAALSQWSLPLLAVSARVVESISTMHQHSANTSQTLN
;
A
#
# COMPACT_ATOMS: atom_id res chain seq x y z
N MET A 1 9.43 15.98 -18.98
CA MET A 1 9.53 16.42 -17.58
C MET A 1 8.11 16.64 -17.08
N THR A 2 7.47 15.61 -16.59
CA THR A 2 6.13 15.74 -15.99
C THR A 2 6.33 15.99 -14.52
N ASN A 3 5.98 17.19 -14.07
CA ASN A 3 5.89 17.56 -12.68
C ASN A 3 4.91 16.61 -12.00
N PHE A 4 5.38 15.91 -10.97
CA PHE A 4 4.51 15.28 -9.99
C PHE A 4 3.94 16.40 -9.10
N ASP A 5 3.06 17.22 -9.67
CA ASP A 5 2.16 18.05 -8.89
C ASP A 5 1.15 17.14 -8.22
N GLY A 6 0.72 17.47 -6.99
CA GLY A 6 -0.20 16.65 -6.18
C GLY A 6 -1.52 16.22 -6.86
N ASP A 7 -1.80 16.69 -8.06
CA ASP A 7 -2.95 16.30 -8.88
C ASP A 7 -2.80 14.91 -9.55
N CYS A 8 -1.57 14.41 -9.76
CA CYS A 8 -1.37 13.08 -10.36
C CYS A 8 -1.73 11.94 -9.40
N VAL A 9 -1.67 12.17 -8.10
CA VAL A 9 -1.98 11.17 -7.08
C VAL A 9 -3.49 10.95 -6.96
N GLY A 10 -4.29 12.00 -7.17
CA GLY A 10 -5.76 11.90 -7.18
C GLY A 10 -6.31 11.04 -8.33
N GLY A 11 -5.63 11.02 -9.47
CA GLY A 11 -6.01 10.18 -10.62
C GLY A 11 -5.76 8.68 -10.42
N LEU A 12 -4.79 8.30 -9.58
CA LEU A 12 -4.44 6.91 -9.34
C LEU A 12 -5.58 6.11 -8.69
N LEU A 13 -6.29 6.71 -7.75
CA LEU A 13 -7.43 6.08 -7.07
C LEU A 13 -8.70 6.02 -7.92
N ASN A 14 -8.72 6.59 -9.13
CA ASN A 14 -9.79 6.37 -10.10
C ASN A 14 -9.69 4.98 -10.75
N ARG A 15 -8.51 4.38 -10.72
CA ARG A 15 -8.31 3.01 -11.19
C ARG A 15 -8.80 2.02 -10.13
N GLN A 16 -9.59 1.02 -10.55
CA GLN A 16 -10.18 0.04 -9.65
C GLN A 16 -9.14 -0.77 -8.86
N PRO A 17 -8.03 -1.30 -9.47
CA PRO A 17 -7.07 -2.09 -8.71
C PRO A 17 -6.39 -1.29 -7.60
N GLU A 18 -5.90 -0.09 -7.90
CA GLU A 18 -5.24 0.79 -6.94
C GLU A 18 -6.21 1.23 -5.84
N ARG A 19 -7.47 1.54 -6.20
CA ARG A 19 -8.51 1.91 -5.24
C ARG A 19 -8.80 0.78 -4.26
N LEU A 20 -8.91 -0.47 -4.73
CA LEU A 20 -9.13 -1.64 -3.89
C LEU A 20 -7.97 -1.86 -2.91
N VAL A 21 -6.73 -1.82 -3.41
CA VAL A 21 -5.54 -2.02 -2.57
C VAL A 21 -5.45 -0.94 -1.50
N VAL A 22 -5.57 0.33 -1.86
CA VAL A 22 -5.40 1.46 -0.92
C VAL A 22 -6.55 1.53 0.09
N ARG A 23 -7.81 1.47 -0.37
CA ARG A 23 -8.96 1.53 0.55
C ARG A 23 -9.04 0.31 1.46
N GLY A 24 -8.70 -0.87 0.95
CA GLY A 24 -8.59 -2.07 1.76
C GLY A 24 -7.47 -1.93 2.81
N PHE A 25 -6.31 -1.40 2.44
CA PHE A 25 -5.23 -1.10 3.38
C PHE A 25 -5.68 -0.15 4.49
N ARG A 26 -6.36 0.94 4.16
CA ARG A 26 -6.92 1.92 5.11
C ARG A 26 -7.89 1.28 6.10
N ASN A 27 -8.84 0.51 5.59
CA ASN A 27 -9.80 -0.19 6.44
C ASN A 27 -9.13 -1.18 7.39
N CYS A 28 -8.17 -1.96 6.88
CA CYS A 28 -7.42 -2.91 7.71
C CYS A 28 -6.60 -2.18 8.77
N MET A 29 -5.90 -1.10 8.42
CA MET A 29 -5.13 -0.30 9.38
C MET A 29 -6.03 0.30 10.46
N ALA A 30 -7.16 0.91 10.09
CA ALA A 30 -8.13 1.47 11.03
C ALA A 30 -8.71 0.38 11.94
N GLY A 31 -9.02 -0.80 11.41
CA GLY A 31 -9.48 -1.95 12.19
C GLY A 31 -8.49 -2.38 13.26
N TYR A 32 -7.20 -2.41 12.93
CA TYR A 32 -6.15 -2.71 13.90
C TYR A 32 -5.96 -1.58 14.93
N ASP A 33 -5.97 -0.33 14.51
CA ASP A 33 -5.68 0.80 15.39
C ASP A 33 -6.81 1.09 16.38
N HIS A 34 -8.06 0.84 15.96
CA HIS A 34 -9.25 1.13 16.77
C HIS A 34 -9.90 -0.13 17.34
N SER A 35 -9.37 -1.33 17.05
CA SER A 35 -9.99 -2.62 17.40
C SER A 35 -11.46 -2.69 16.95
N ASP A 36 -11.76 -2.13 15.78
CA ASP A 36 -13.10 -1.96 15.25
C ASP A 36 -13.41 -3.03 14.20
N ILE A 37 -14.37 -3.88 14.53
CA ILE A 37 -14.81 -4.96 13.63
C ILE A 37 -15.49 -4.42 12.37
N ASP A 38 -16.14 -3.28 12.44
CA ASP A 38 -16.84 -2.67 11.30
C ASP A 38 -15.85 -2.32 10.16
N CYS A 39 -14.60 -2.00 10.50
CA CYS A 39 -13.55 -1.77 9.51
C CYS A 39 -13.25 -3.01 8.67
N TRP A 40 -13.34 -4.20 9.26
CA TRP A 40 -13.18 -5.48 8.55
C TRP A 40 -14.37 -5.77 7.64
N GLU A 41 -15.58 -5.53 8.12
CA GLU A 41 -16.81 -5.66 7.33
C GLU A 41 -16.81 -4.67 6.17
N ASN A 42 -16.34 -3.46 6.38
CA ASN A 42 -16.18 -2.46 5.32
C ASN A 42 -15.21 -2.91 4.23
N THR A 43 -14.14 -3.62 4.58
CA THR A 43 -13.22 -4.21 3.59
C THR A 43 -13.94 -5.28 2.75
N LEU A 44 -14.69 -6.17 3.38
CA LEU A 44 -15.47 -7.18 2.69
C LEU A 44 -16.50 -6.54 1.74
N GLN A 45 -17.25 -5.57 2.21
CA GLN A 45 -18.25 -4.85 1.40
C GLN A 45 -17.61 -4.11 0.22
N LEU A 46 -16.47 -3.45 0.42
CA LEU A 46 -15.71 -2.80 -0.63
C LEU A 46 -15.42 -3.76 -1.79
N TYR A 47 -14.88 -4.94 -1.49
CA TYR A 47 -14.54 -5.92 -2.51
C TYR A 47 -15.78 -6.54 -3.17
N ILE A 48 -16.84 -6.83 -2.42
CA ILE A 48 -18.10 -7.35 -2.98
C ILE A 48 -18.71 -6.34 -3.95
N VAL A 49 -18.76 -5.07 -3.57
CA VAL A 49 -19.35 -4.00 -4.41
C VAL A 49 -18.51 -3.78 -5.67
N GLU A 50 -17.19 -3.69 -5.54
CA GLU A 50 -16.30 -3.38 -6.66
C GLU A 50 -16.14 -4.55 -7.64
N LEU A 51 -16.18 -5.79 -7.16
CA LEU A 51 -15.94 -6.99 -7.98
C LEU A 51 -17.23 -7.77 -8.29
N GLY A 52 -18.36 -7.39 -7.69
CA GLY A 52 -19.66 -8.01 -7.96
C GLY A 52 -19.75 -9.48 -7.57
N SER A 53 -18.91 -9.99 -6.69
CA SER A 53 -18.83 -11.40 -6.33
C SER A 53 -18.66 -11.60 -4.83
N LYS A 54 -19.28 -12.66 -4.30
CA LYS A 54 -19.07 -13.14 -2.93
C LYS A 54 -17.82 -14.02 -2.78
N SER A 55 -17.19 -14.40 -3.88
CA SER A 55 -15.99 -15.27 -3.89
C SER A 55 -14.69 -14.52 -3.64
N VAL A 56 -14.78 -13.33 -3.05
CA VAL A 56 -13.62 -12.44 -2.78
C VAL A 56 -12.86 -12.81 -1.49
N CYS A 57 -13.31 -13.80 -0.74
CA CYS A 57 -12.72 -14.11 0.58
C CYS A 57 -11.24 -14.44 0.52
N GLN A 58 -10.77 -15.15 -0.52
CA GLN A 58 -9.35 -15.44 -0.69
C GLN A 58 -8.55 -14.17 -0.95
N LEU A 59 -9.01 -13.30 -1.84
CA LEU A 59 -8.34 -12.04 -2.16
C LEU A 59 -8.24 -11.14 -0.91
N ILE A 60 -9.32 -11.04 -0.14
CA ILE A 60 -9.34 -10.30 1.11
C ILE A 60 -8.40 -10.95 2.14
N GLY A 61 -8.38 -12.27 2.23
CA GLY A 61 -7.48 -13.00 3.13
C GLY A 61 -6.01 -12.68 2.87
N GLU A 62 -5.61 -12.62 1.60
CA GLU A 62 -4.25 -12.23 1.21
C GLU A 62 -3.95 -10.76 1.56
N GLN A 63 -4.91 -9.85 1.36
CA GLN A 63 -4.73 -8.45 1.78
C GLN A 63 -4.59 -8.33 3.31
N LEU A 64 -5.42 -9.03 4.07
CA LEU A 64 -5.33 -9.03 5.53
C LEU A 64 -3.99 -9.59 6.02
N PHE A 65 -3.52 -10.67 5.39
CA PHE A 65 -2.21 -11.24 5.69
C PHE A 65 -1.09 -10.25 5.38
N TRP A 66 -1.14 -9.58 4.23
CA TRP A 66 -0.21 -8.53 3.84
C TRP A 66 -0.17 -7.38 4.86
N VAL A 67 -1.32 -6.80 5.19
CA VAL A 67 -1.38 -5.68 6.15
C VAL A 67 -0.91 -6.10 7.53
N ARG A 68 -1.26 -7.31 7.98
CA ARG A 68 -0.79 -7.86 9.24
C ARG A 68 0.73 -8.02 9.25
N SER A 69 1.31 -8.53 8.17
CA SER A 69 2.77 -8.66 8.01
C SER A 69 3.46 -7.30 8.11
N VAL A 70 2.93 -6.28 7.42
CA VAL A 70 3.46 -4.92 7.50
C VAL A 70 3.42 -4.40 8.93
N ARG A 71 2.29 -4.52 9.62
CA ARG A 71 2.15 -4.04 11.01
C ARG A 71 3.07 -4.75 11.99
N GLN A 72 3.23 -6.05 11.85
CA GLN A 72 4.07 -6.83 12.78
C GLN A 72 5.56 -6.56 12.58
N ASN A 73 5.97 -6.13 11.39
CA ASN A 73 7.37 -5.95 11.04
C ASN A 73 7.80 -4.47 10.99
N THR A 74 6.88 -3.52 10.98
CA THR A 74 7.23 -2.10 11.00
C THR A 74 7.83 -1.69 12.34
N GLN A 75 8.87 -0.85 12.27
CA GLN A 75 9.56 -0.30 13.45
C GLN A 75 9.12 1.14 13.76
N ARG A 76 8.13 1.65 13.04
CA ARG A 76 7.60 3.01 13.19
C ARG A 76 6.08 3.06 13.02
N SER A 77 5.49 4.18 13.40
CA SER A 77 4.08 4.42 13.10
C SER A 77 3.88 4.62 11.61
N LEU A 78 2.83 4.01 11.07
CA LEU A 78 2.43 4.16 9.68
C LEU A 78 1.34 5.22 9.56
N SER A 79 1.46 6.05 8.53
CA SER A 79 0.45 7.06 8.19
C SER A 79 -0.47 6.55 7.10
N TYR A 80 -1.76 6.79 7.26
CA TYR A 80 -2.76 6.50 6.23
C TYR A 80 -3.90 7.52 6.33
N TYR A 81 -4.58 7.75 5.22
CA TYR A 81 -5.70 8.67 5.16
C TYR A 81 -7.05 7.99 5.42
N PRO A 82 -8.11 8.75 5.74
CA PRO A 82 -9.47 8.22 5.80
C PRO A 82 -9.88 7.53 4.50
N GLN A 83 -10.80 6.55 4.59
CA GLN A 83 -11.16 5.62 3.51
C GLN A 83 -11.41 6.30 2.15
N TYR A 84 -12.12 7.42 2.13
CA TYR A 84 -12.53 8.09 0.88
C TYR A 84 -11.64 9.27 0.47
N CYS A 85 -10.55 9.52 1.18
CA CYS A 85 -9.59 10.54 0.79
C CYS A 85 -8.97 10.19 -0.58
N GLN A 86 -8.86 11.18 -1.47
CA GLN A 86 -8.29 10.99 -2.81
C GLN A 86 -6.76 11.12 -2.85
N HIS A 87 -6.16 11.53 -1.74
CA HIS A 87 -4.70 11.64 -1.62
C HIS A 87 -4.11 10.34 -1.07
N LEU A 88 -2.83 10.12 -1.33
CA LEU A 88 -2.04 9.02 -0.76
C LEU A 88 -1.02 9.56 0.24
N SER A 89 -0.90 8.91 1.38
CA SER A 89 0.21 9.14 2.29
C SER A 89 1.50 8.52 1.74
N PHE A 90 2.63 8.88 2.31
CA PHE A 90 3.91 8.24 1.98
C PHE A 90 3.86 6.72 2.16
N ASP A 91 3.30 6.25 3.28
CA ASP A 91 3.24 4.82 3.59
C ASP A 91 2.27 4.07 2.67
N GLU A 92 1.18 4.71 2.28
CA GLU A 92 0.26 4.15 1.27
C GLU A 92 0.93 4.04 -0.10
N CYS A 93 1.74 5.03 -0.50
CA CYS A 93 2.54 4.96 -1.72
C CYS A 93 3.54 3.80 -1.67
N MET A 94 4.24 3.63 -0.56
CA MET A 94 5.20 2.53 -0.39
C MET A 94 4.52 1.17 -0.37
N ALA A 95 3.40 1.04 0.34
CA ALA A 95 2.61 -0.20 0.37
C ALA A 95 2.10 -0.58 -1.03
N LEU A 96 1.53 0.37 -1.77
CA LEU A 96 1.07 0.14 -3.14
C LEU A 96 2.22 -0.22 -4.08
N SER A 97 3.36 0.45 -3.94
CA SER A 97 4.56 0.19 -4.76
C SER A 97 5.12 -1.21 -4.54
N ALA A 98 5.13 -1.70 -3.29
CA ALA A 98 5.56 -3.06 -2.98
C ALA A 98 4.68 -4.12 -3.66
N ILE A 99 3.36 -3.95 -3.66
CA ILE A 99 2.43 -4.86 -4.33
C ILE A 99 2.57 -4.78 -5.86
N ALA A 100 2.70 -3.58 -6.43
CA ALA A 100 2.88 -3.38 -7.86
C ALA A 100 4.19 -4.01 -8.37
N ALA A 101 5.28 -3.85 -7.60
CA ALA A 101 6.56 -4.49 -7.88
C ALA A 101 6.45 -6.02 -7.81
N ALA A 102 5.71 -6.56 -6.84
CA ALA A 102 5.46 -7.99 -6.72
C ALA A 102 4.69 -8.55 -7.92
N GLN A 103 3.71 -7.81 -8.45
CA GLN A 103 3.00 -8.21 -9.68
C GLN A 103 3.90 -8.25 -10.90
N SER A 104 4.87 -7.36 -11.01
CA SER A 104 5.83 -7.30 -12.12
C SER A 104 7.10 -8.12 -11.88
N SER A 105 7.21 -8.82 -10.75
CA SER A 105 8.39 -9.56 -10.32
C SER A 105 9.66 -8.71 -10.25
N ASP A 106 9.51 -7.44 -9.92
CA ASP A 106 10.59 -6.48 -9.70
C ASP A 106 10.99 -6.47 -8.21
N GLU A 107 11.84 -7.42 -7.84
CA GLU A 107 12.28 -7.61 -6.46
C GLU A 107 13.04 -6.40 -5.92
N GLU A 108 13.90 -5.78 -6.74
CA GLU A 108 14.67 -4.60 -6.34
C GLU A 108 13.76 -3.45 -5.91
N THR A 109 12.79 -3.10 -6.75
CA THR A 109 11.81 -2.06 -6.44
C THR A 109 10.95 -2.44 -5.24
N GLY A 110 10.55 -3.71 -5.14
CA GLY A 110 9.76 -4.23 -4.02
C GLY A 110 10.48 -4.13 -2.68
N HIS A 111 11.73 -4.56 -2.63
CA HIS A 111 12.56 -4.46 -1.43
C HIS A 111 12.84 -3.02 -1.02
N LEU A 112 13.07 -2.12 -1.98
CA LEU A 112 13.25 -0.69 -1.72
C LEU A 112 11.97 -0.08 -1.09
N ALA A 113 10.80 -0.36 -1.66
CA ALA A 113 9.53 0.11 -1.12
C ALA A 113 9.26 -0.43 0.29
N LEU A 114 9.54 -1.72 0.52
CA LEU A 114 9.40 -2.35 1.85
C LEU A 114 10.37 -1.77 2.87
N ASN A 115 11.61 -1.50 2.49
CA ASN A 115 12.59 -0.86 3.35
C ASN A 115 12.06 0.48 3.88
N HIS A 116 11.52 1.31 3.00
CA HIS A 116 10.90 2.57 3.40
C HIS A 116 9.63 2.38 4.24
N LEU A 117 8.77 1.45 3.86
CA LEU A 117 7.51 1.17 4.56
C LEU A 117 7.75 0.65 5.98
N LEU A 118 8.65 -0.32 6.13
CA LEU A 118 8.92 -0.97 7.42
C LEU A 118 9.89 -0.15 8.29
N GLY A 119 10.63 0.77 7.70
CA GLY A 119 11.62 1.59 8.42
C GLY A 119 12.80 0.78 8.94
N CYS A 120 13.16 -0.31 8.26
CA CYS A 120 14.28 -1.17 8.64
C CYS A 120 15.03 -1.71 7.41
N ASN A 121 16.28 -2.14 7.65
CA ASN A 121 17.16 -2.75 6.64
C ASN A 121 17.43 -4.24 6.95
N ASP A 122 16.66 -4.85 7.86
CA ASP A 122 16.82 -6.26 8.18
C ASP A 122 16.33 -7.11 7.01
N PHE A 123 17.25 -7.90 6.44
CA PHE A 123 16.96 -8.73 5.27
C PHE A 123 15.81 -9.70 5.51
N GLN A 124 15.77 -10.37 6.67
CA GLN A 124 14.71 -11.33 6.96
C GLN A 124 13.34 -10.67 7.10
N VAL A 125 13.30 -9.48 7.68
CA VAL A 125 12.07 -8.67 7.81
C VAL A 125 11.57 -8.24 6.44
N ILE A 126 12.46 -7.78 5.56
CA ILE A 126 12.13 -7.39 4.18
C ILE A 126 11.61 -8.61 3.40
N GLU A 127 12.27 -9.76 3.49
CA GLU A 127 11.86 -11.01 2.82
C GLU A 127 10.48 -11.49 3.28
N ASN A 128 10.18 -11.40 4.57
CA ASN A 128 8.86 -11.74 5.09
C ASN A 128 7.78 -10.81 4.51
N GLY A 129 8.07 -9.51 4.44
CA GLY A 129 7.19 -8.52 3.79
C GLY A 129 7.03 -8.78 2.30
N TRP A 130 8.13 -9.12 1.61
CA TRP A 130 8.12 -9.42 0.19
C TRP A 130 7.27 -10.67 -0.13
N SER A 131 7.44 -11.74 0.62
CA SER A 131 6.63 -12.95 0.48
C SER A 131 5.13 -12.68 0.66
N ALA A 132 4.76 -11.86 1.65
CA ALA A 132 3.37 -11.46 1.87
C ALA A 132 2.84 -10.59 0.71
N ALA A 133 3.66 -9.66 0.20
CA ALA A 133 3.32 -8.85 -0.98
C ALA A 133 3.09 -9.71 -2.22
N GLN A 134 3.93 -10.70 -2.46
CA GLN A 134 3.78 -11.64 -3.58
C GLN A 134 2.48 -12.45 -3.49
N GLY A 135 2.09 -12.91 -2.30
CA GLY A 135 0.81 -13.61 -2.11
C GLY A 135 -0.38 -12.75 -2.50
N PHE A 136 -0.43 -11.52 -2.02
CA PHE A 136 -1.51 -10.60 -2.35
C PHE A 136 -1.47 -10.17 -3.83
N ALA A 137 -0.30 -9.90 -4.40
CA ALA A 137 -0.12 -9.59 -5.81
C ALA A 137 -0.60 -10.73 -6.73
N ALA A 138 -0.30 -11.98 -6.37
CA ALA A 138 -0.77 -13.15 -7.10
C ALA A 138 -2.31 -13.26 -7.06
N ALA A 139 -2.92 -13.03 -5.90
CA ALA A 139 -4.37 -13.02 -5.75
C ALA A 139 -5.03 -11.91 -6.61
N LEU A 140 -4.47 -10.69 -6.61
CA LEU A 140 -4.93 -9.62 -7.51
C LEU A 140 -4.84 -10.01 -8.99
N SER A 141 -3.76 -10.69 -9.39
CA SER A 141 -3.56 -11.15 -10.77
C SER A 141 -4.60 -12.21 -11.18
N GLN A 142 -4.98 -13.11 -10.27
CA GLN A 142 -6.06 -14.09 -10.49
C GLN A 142 -7.41 -13.42 -10.74
N TRP A 143 -7.65 -12.24 -10.17
CA TRP A 143 -8.83 -11.42 -10.39
C TRP A 143 -8.70 -10.43 -11.55
N SER A 144 -7.64 -10.52 -12.35
CA SER A 144 -7.37 -9.61 -13.46
C SER A 144 -7.34 -8.14 -13.03
N LEU A 145 -6.72 -7.87 -11.89
CA LEU A 145 -6.56 -6.55 -11.29
C LEU A 145 -5.09 -6.07 -11.40
N PRO A 146 -4.63 -5.66 -12.60
CA PRO A 146 -3.26 -5.21 -12.78
C PRO A 146 -3.06 -3.81 -12.20
N LEU A 147 -2.08 -3.66 -11.33
CA LEU A 147 -1.61 -2.37 -10.85
C LEU A 147 -0.70 -1.69 -11.89
N LEU A 148 -0.61 -0.37 -11.83
CA LEU A 148 0.38 0.35 -12.60
C LEU A 148 1.79 -0.05 -12.13
N ALA A 149 2.64 -0.40 -13.11
CA ALA A 149 4.02 -0.70 -12.81
C ALA A 149 4.73 0.53 -12.23
N VAL A 150 5.53 0.30 -11.20
CA VAL A 150 6.34 1.31 -10.54
C VAL A 150 7.80 0.90 -10.66
N SER A 151 8.72 1.87 -10.78
CA SER A 151 10.16 1.62 -10.82
C SER A 151 10.84 2.09 -9.53
N ALA A 152 12.02 1.54 -9.24
CA ALA A 152 12.84 1.97 -8.11
C ALA A 152 13.08 3.48 -8.12
N ARG A 153 13.30 4.09 -9.30
CA ARG A 153 13.46 5.54 -9.45
C ARG A 153 12.25 6.33 -8.96
N VAL A 154 11.04 5.84 -9.20
CA VAL A 154 9.80 6.49 -8.71
C VAL A 154 9.73 6.39 -7.19
N VAL A 155 10.02 5.22 -6.62
CA VAL A 155 10.06 5.01 -5.17
C VAL A 155 11.07 5.95 -4.50
N GLU A 156 12.28 6.05 -5.04
CA GLU A 156 13.31 6.98 -4.55
C GLU A 156 12.88 8.44 -4.63
N SER A 157 12.23 8.84 -5.73
CA SER A 157 11.74 10.21 -5.90
C SER A 157 10.68 10.56 -4.84
N ILE A 158 9.73 9.66 -4.58
CA ILE A 158 8.70 9.84 -3.54
C ILE A 158 9.36 9.95 -2.15
N SER A 159 10.34 9.08 -1.86
CA SER A 159 11.08 9.09 -0.60
C SER A 159 11.83 10.40 -0.38
N THR A 160 12.52 10.88 -1.41
CA THR A 160 13.26 12.15 -1.35
C THR A 160 12.35 13.35 -1.11
N MET A 161 11.20 13.42 -1.78
CA MET A 161 10.22 14.48 -1.57
C MET A 161 9.65 14.45 -0.14
N HIS A 162 9.36 13.26 0.39
CA HIS A 162 8.88 13.10 1.75
C HIS A 162 9.90 13.61 2.78
N GLN A 163 11.18 13.28 2.62
CA GLN A 163 12.27 13.74 3.50
C GLN A 163 12.43 15.27 3.48
N HIS A 164 12.34 15.88 2.30
CA HIS A 164 12.42 17.35 2.18
C HIS A 164 11.26 18.06 2.89
N SER A 165 10.04 17.54 2.77
CA SER A 165 8.86 18.09 3.44
C SER A 165 8.96 17.97 4.95
N ALA A 166 9.47 16.86 5.48
CA ALA A 166 9.68 16.65 6.91
C ALA A 166 10.72 17.63 7.49
N ASN A 167 11.83 17.87 6.79
CA ASN A 167 12.89 18.77 7.21
C ASN A 167 12.44 20.24 7.20
N THR A 168 11.62 20.64 6.22
CA THR A 168 11.09 22.02 6.15
C THR A 168 10.14 22.32 7.31
N SER A 169 9.40 21.34 7.77
CA SER A 169 8.48 21.48 8.91
C SER A 169 9.21 21.64 10.27
N GLN A 170 10.43 21.13 10.38
CA GLN A 170 11.26 21.26 11.60
C GLN A 170 11.99 22.60 11.71
N THR A 171 12.19 23.33 10.62
CA THR A 171 12.89 24.62 10.61
C THR A 171 11.99 25.82 10.88
N LEU A 172 10.68 25.62 11.03
CA LEU A 172 9.67 26.66 11.28
C LEU A 172 9.17 26.73 12.74
N ASN A 173 9.82 26.02 13.68
CA ASN A 173 9.52 26.09 15.12
C ASN A 173 10.66 26.70 15.90
#